data_8f2890b498f4952c8876f1d249e674e1
#
_entry.id   8f2890b498f4952c8876f1d249e674e1
#
_cell.length_a   1.000
_cell.length_b   1.000
_cell.length_c   1.000
_cell.angle_alpha   90.00
_cell.angle_beta   90.00
_cell.angle_gamma   90.00
#
_symmetry.space_group_name_H-M   'P 1'
#
loop_
_entity.id
_entity.type
_entity.pdbx_description
1 polymer ?
#
loop_
_entity_poly.entity_id
_entity_poly.type
_entity_poly.pdbx_seq_one_letter_code
_entity_poly.pdbx_strand_id
1 'polypeptide(L)'
;MVGCVGDDDYGRSVIKNFEANGVDTGNVKVVPDVTTGTAHITLAEGDNSIIVIKGANDLVTPELIDEAWPQIAGCDMVMLQHEIPAATIAYTLKKCAEAGVKALLNPAPVLEGAQGWAKDAAFITPNEHEAQALFPGKSTEEILLENEGRLLMTLGSKGVAYAENGAINTVPAFKVQAVDTTGAGDTFNSAFAVARASGKTMAESITFANAAAALSVQKIGAQGGMPYLDEVEGMLSECRK
;
A
#
# COMPACT_ATOMS: atom_id res chain seq x y z
N MET A 1 -5.41 5.23 11.98
CA MET A 1 -4.69 6.00 10.93
C MET A 1 -3.80 7.03 11.57
N VAL A 2 -2.57 7.24 11.03
CA VAL A 2 -1.67 8.33 11.43
C VAL A 2 -1.46 9.22 10.21
N GLY A 3 -1.65 10.53 10.33
CA GLY A 3 -1.55 11.43 9.19
C GLY A 3 -1.92 12.88 9.53
N CYS A 4 -1.95 13.72 8.49
CA CYS A 4 -2.36 15.11 8.60
C CYS A 4 -3.39 15.44 7.50
N VAL A 5 -4.37 16.27 7.84
CA VAL A 5 -5.33 16.88 6.91
C VAL A 5 -5.36 18.40 7.16
N GLY A 6 -5.80 19.16 6.17
CA GLY A 6 -6.06 20.57 6.35
C GLY A 6 -7.37 20.83 7.10
N ASP A 7 -7.54 22.02 7.66
CA ASP A 7 -8.83 22.49 8.18
C ASP A 7 -9.72 23.00 7.04
N ASP A 8 -10.03 22.11 6.10
CA ASP A 8 -10.85 22.37 4.93
C ASP A 8 -11.95 21.31 4.76
N ASP A 9 -12.80 21.46 3.73
CA ASP A 9 -13.90 20.52 3.49
C ASP A 9 -13.41 19.13 3.09
N TYR A 10 -12.26 19.03 2.43
CA TYR A 10 -11.65 17.74 2.09
C TYR A 10 -11.17 17.01 3.35
N GLY A 11 -10.48 17.69 4.26
CA GLY A 11 -10.02 17.13 5.53
C GLY A 11 -11.17 16.62 6.39
N ARG A 12 -12.23 17.43 6.53
CA ARG A 12 -13.45 17.01 7.25
C ARG A 12 -14.10 15.79 6.59
N SER A 13 -14.15 15.75 5.27
CA SER A 13 -14.71 14.61 4.53
C SER A 13 -13.89 13.34 4.71
N VAL A 14 -12.55 13.43 4.67
CA VAL A 14 -11.63 12.30 4.87
C VAL A 14 -11.80 11.72 6.27
N ILE A 15 -11.79 12.54 7.31
CA ILE A 15 -11.98 12.09 8.71
C ILE A 15 -13.32 11.37 8.84
N LYS A 16 -14.40 12.01 8.37
CA LYS A 16 -15.75 11.41 8.41
C LYS A 16 -15.82 10.06 7.70
N ASN A 17 -15.14 9.93 6.56
CA ASN A 17 -15.10 8.67 5.82
C ASN A 17 -14.33 7.59 6.59
N PHE A 18 -13.21 7.93 7.22
CA PHE A 18 -12.47 7.00 8.08
C PHE A 18 -13.34 6.49 9.24
N GLU A 19 -13.99 7.41 9.97
CA GLU A 19 -14.87 7.08 11.09
C GLU A 19 -16.04 6.20 10.66
N ALA A 20 -16.66 6.50 9.50
CA ALA A 20 -17.76 5.71 8.95
C ALA A 20 -17.36 4.28 8.59
N ASN A 21 -16.06 4.05 8.31
CA ASN A 21 -15.49 2.74 8.03
C ASN A 21 -14.77 2.11 9.25
N GLY A 22 -14.97 2.66 10.46
CA GLY A 22 -14.41 2.11 11.70
C GLY A 22 -12.89 2.32 11.86
N VAL A 23 -12.28 3.23 11.09
CA VAL A 23 -10.86 3.57 11.21
C VAL A 23 -10.68 4.60 12.33
N ASP A 24 -9.82 4.29 13.30
CA ASP A 24 -9.46 5.22 14.36
C ASP A 24 -8.69 6.43 13.78
N THR A 25 -9.19 7.64 14.03
CA THR A 25 -8.66 8.92 13.57
C THR A 25 -7.94 9.71 14.67
N GLY A 26 -7.76 9.15 15.85
CA GLY A 26 -7.17 9.82 17.00
C GLY A 26 -5.75 10.38 16.78
N ASN A 27 -5.02 9.82 15.79
CA ASN A 27 -3.70 10.28 15.38
C ASN A 27 -3.70 11.00 14.01
N VAL A 28 -4.87 11.45 13.53
CA VAL A 28 -4.96 12.32 12.34
C VAL A 28 -5.03 13.76 12.79
N LYS A 29 -3.96 14.53 12.54
CA LYS A 29 -3.91 15.95 12.91
C LYS A 29 -4.63 16.81 11.87
N VAL A 30 -5.49 17.71 12.35
CA VAL A 30 -6.06 18.80 11.54
C VAL A 30 -5.13 20.00 11.64
N VAL A 31 -4.57 20.45 10.52
CA VAL A 31 -3.58 21.53 10.47
C VAL A 31 -4.23 22.78 9.88
N PRO A 32 -4.27 23.92 10.63
CA PRO A 32 -4.81 25.18 10.11
C PRO A 32 -3.92 25.75 9.00
N ASP A 33 -4.52 26.57 8.13
CA ASP A 33 -3.84 27.31 7.06
C ASP A 33 -3.08 26.44 6.03
N VAL A 34 -3.40 25.17 5.97
CA VAL A 34 -2.84 24.21 4.99
C VAL A 34 -3.98 23.45 4.32
N THR A 35 -3.86 23.18 3.03
CA THR A 35 -4.84 22.36 2.30
C THR A 35 -4.62 20.87 2.57
N THR A 36 -5.71 20.11 2.59
CA THR A 36 -5.62 18.64 2.56
C THR A 36 -4.97 18.18 1.25
N GLY A 37 -4.19 17.11 1.30
CA GLY A 37 -3.58 16.49 0.12
C GLY A 37 -4.66 16.04 -0.88
N THR A 38 -4.45 16.34 -2.16
CA THR A 38 -5.38 16.00 -3.23
C THR A 38 -4.66 15.41 -4.44
N ALA A 39 -5.32 14.51 -5.15
CA ALA A 39 -4.88 14.00 -6.45
C ALA A 39 -5.92 14.40 -7.52
N HIS A 40 -5.46 15.12 -8.54
CA HIS A 40 -6.28 15.55 -9.68
C HIS A 40 -6.00 14.61 -10.84
N ILE A 41 -6.97 13.80 -11.22
CA ILE A 41 -6.86 12.82 -12.30
C ILE A 41 -7.50 13.39 -13.54
N THR A 42 -6.72 13.51 -14.61
CA THR A 42 -7.20 13.88 -15.95
C THR A 42 -7.22 12.64 -16.82
N LEU A 43 -8.38 12.30 -17.34
CA LEU A 43 -8.55 11.17 -18.28
C LEU A 43 -8.59 11.76 -19.71
N ALA A 44 -7.70 11.30 -20.59
CA ALA A 44 -7.67 11.67 -21.99
C ALA A 44 -7.22 10.48 -22.84
N GLU A 45 -7.90 10.24 -23.95
CA GLU A 45 -7.53 9.23 -24.97
C GLU A 45 -7.28 7.81 -24.43
N GLY A 46 -7.95 7.43 -23.31
CA GLY A 46 -7.79 6.12 -22.68
C GLY A 46 -6.58 5.99 -21.75
N ASP A 47 -5.87 7.10 -21.49
CA ASP A 47 -4.76 7.21 -20.55
C ASP A 47 -5.13 8.17 -19.42
N ASN A 48 -4.39 8.12 -18.29
CA ASN A 48 -4.58 9.03 -17.18
C ASN A 48 -3.30 9.80 -16.87
N SER A 49 -3.48 11.05 -16.44
CA SER A 49 -2.42 11.89 -15.88
C SER A 49 -2.86 12.33 -14.48
N ILE A 50 -1.98 12.18 -13.51
CA ILE A 50 -2.29 12.48 -12.11
C ILE A 50 -1.38 13.59 -11.62
N ILE A 51 -1.97 14.69 -11.14
CA ILE A 51 -1.26 15.76 -10.44
C ILE A 51 -1.54 15.62 -8.96
N VAL A 52 -0.50 15.34 -8.17
CA VAL A 52 -0.59 15.22 -6.72
C VAL A 52 -0.18 16.53 -6.06
N ILE A 53 -1.05 17.07 -5.22
CA ILE A 53 -0.76 18.20 -4.33
C ILE A 53 -0.67 17.62 -2.93
N LYS A 54 0.54 17.57 -2.37
CA LYS A 54 0.79 16.89 -1.08
C LYS A 54 0.07 17.56 0.11
N GLY A 55 0.02 18.89 0.11
CA GLY A 55 -0.68 19.63 1.17
C GLY A 55 -0.24 19.19 2.56
N ALA A 56 -1.20 18.90 3.43
CA ALA A 56 -0.94 18.47 4.81
C ALA A 56 -0.14 17.15 4.93
N ASN A 57 -0.05 16.32 3.87
CA ASN A 57 0.79 15.12 3.88
C ASN A 57 2.27 15.44 4.12
N ASP A 58 2.75 16.60 3.66
CA ASP A 58 4.14 17.04 3.90
C ASP A 58 4.42 17.40 5.37
N LEU A 59 3.40 17.46 6.22
CA LEU A 59 3.49 17.75 7.65
C LEU A 59 3.43 16.49 8.53
N VAL A 60 3.41 15.32 7.95
CA VAL A 60 3.58 14.06 8.69
C VAL A 60 5.05 13.91 9.06
N THR A 61 5.39 14.29 10.29
CA THR A 61 6.77 14.34 10.78
C THR A 61 7.14 13.13 11.64
N PRO A 62 8.43 12.88 11.91
CA PRO A 62 8.88 11.87 12.87
C PRO A 62 8.28 12.05 14.28
N GLU A 63 8.08 13.30 14.73
CA GLU A 63 7.48 13.57 16.03
C GLU A 63 6.02 13.10 16.10
N LEU A 64 5.26 13.23 15.01
CA LEU A 64 3.90 12.68 14.93
C LEU A 64 3.91 11.15 15.05
N ILE A 65 4.93 10.50 14.48
CA ILE A 65 5.11 9.05 14.63
C ILE A 65 5.43 8.69 16.08
N ASP A 66 6.25 9.51 16.77
CA ASP A 66 6.57 9.28 18.18
C ASP A 66 5.33 9.44 19.09
N GLU A 67 4.50 10.44 18.84
CA GLU A 67 3.23 10.63 19.54
C GLU A 67 2.28 9.44 19.34
N ALA A 68 2.21 8.90 18.12
CA ALA A 68 1.37 7.76 17.77
C ALA A 68 1.99 6.40 18.13
N TRP A 69 3.27 6.38 18.56
CA TRP A 69 4.01 5.14 18.75
C TRP A 69 3.37 4.13 19.69
N PRO A 70 2.72 4.52 20.82
CA PRO A 70 2.05 3.56 21.69
C PRO A 70 0.99 2.70 20.98
N GLN A 71 0.29 3.26 19.96
CA GLN A 71 -0.65 2.50 19.15
C GLN A 71 0.07 1.71 18.06
N ILE A 72 1.06 2.33 17.39
CA ILE A 72 1.83 1.70 16.31
C ILE A 72 2.55 0.44 16.80
N ALA A 73 3.15 0.47 17.97
CA ALA A 73 3.89 -0.64 18.54
C ALA A 73 3.02 -1.87 18.84
N GLY A 74 1.71 -1.69 18.96
CA GLY A 74 0.74 -2.76 19.19
C GLY A 74 0.10 -3.31 17.91
N CYS A 75 0.47 -2.81 16.72
CA CYS A 75 -0.10 -3.26 15.46
C CYS A 75 0.61 -4.51 14.93
N ASP A 76 -0.14 -5.40 14.27
CA ASP A 76 0.41 -6.55 13.56
C ASP A 76 1.23 -6.15 12.34
N MET A 77 0.87 -5.02 11.70
CA MET A 77 1.56 -4.46 10.54
C MET A 77 1.34 -2.96 10.38
N VAL A 78 2.41 -2.25 10.04
CA VAL A 78 2.38 -0.85 9.63
C VAL A 78 2.48 -0.78 8.11
N MET A 79 1.66 0.04 7.47
CA MET A 79 1.69 0.23 6.02
C MET A 79 2.09 1.66 5.67
N LEU A 80 2.99 1.80 4.69
CA LEU A 80 3.57 3.07 4.25
C LEU A 80 3.64 3.14 2.73
N GLN A 81 3.43 4.33 2.19
CA GLN A 81 3.68 4.70 0.80
C GLN A 81 4.67 5.87 0.76
N HIS A 82 5.13 6.24 -0.45
CA HIS A 82 6.03 7.37 -0.64
C HIS A 82 5.30 8.71 -0.83
N GLU A 83 4.20 8.93 -0.12
CA GLU A 83 3.37 10.15 -0.23
C GLU A 83 3.51 11.11 0.95
N ILE A 84 4.32 10.75 1.95
CA ILE A 84 4.72 11.57 3.07
C ILE A 84 6.23 11.87 2.99
N PRO A 85 6.81 12.76 3.82
CA PRO A 85 8.22 13.08 3.76
C PRO A 85 9.14 11.86 3.89
N ALA A 86 10.16 11.77 3.02
CA ALA A 86 11.11 10.66 2.98
C ALA A 86 11.81 10.41 4.34
N ALA A 87 12.11 11.49 5.08
CA ALA A 87 12.69 11.40 6.42
C ALA A 87 11.75 10.66 7.40
N THR A 88 10.44 10.90 7.32
CA THR A 88 9.44 10.24 8.16
C THR A 88 9.28 8.78 7.78
N ILE A 89 9.30 8.46 6.48
CA ILE A 89 9.25 7.07 6.00
C ILE A 89 10.45 6.29 6.53
N ALA A 90 11.66 6.81 6.30
CA ALA A 90 12.90 6.19 6.77
C ALA A 90 12.92 6.00 8.30
N TYR A 91 12.49 7.04 9.04
CA TYR A 91 12.37 7.00 10.50
C TYR A 91 11.41 5.91 10.95
N THR A 92 10.22 5.86 10.37
CA THR A 92 9.16 4.90 10.75
C THR A 92 9.59 3.47 10.46
N LEU A 93 10.14 3.19 9.27
CA LEU A 93 10.61 1.86 8.92
C LEU A 93 11.71 1.37 9.85
N LYS A 94 12.71 2.23 10.14
CA LYS A 94 13.79 1.91 11.08
C LYS A 94 13.23 1.61 12.46
N LYS A 95 12.34 2.47 12.98
CA LYS A 95 11.73 2.31 14.30
C LYS A 95 10.90 1.03 14.40
N CYS A 96 10.15 0.69 13.36
CA CYS A 96 9.42 -0.57 13.26
C CYS A 96 10.36 -1.77 13.31
N ALA A 97 11.45 -1.75 12.52
CA ALA A 97 12.43 -2.83 12.49
C ALA A 97 13.11 -3.04 13.86
N GLU A 98 13.51 -1.95 14.52
CA GLU A 98 14.12 -1.99 15.86
C GLU A 98 13.16 -2.53 16.94
N ALA A 99 11.87 -2.27 16.80
CA ALA A 99 10.83 -2.72 17.74
C ALA A 99 10.23 -4.10 17.38
N GLY A 100 10.62 -4.71 16.27
CA GLY A 100 10.05 -5.98 15.80
C GLY A 100 8.63 -5.86 15.23
N VAL A 101 8.16 -4.64 14.94
CA VAL A 101 6.88 -4.39 14.27
C VAL A 101 7.06 -4.56 12.75
N LYS A 102 6.26 -5.40 12.13
CA LYS A 102 6.35 -5.59 10.68
C LYS A 102 5.87 -4.36 9.93
N ALA A 103 6.65 -3.90 8.94
CA ALA A 103 6.25 -2.82 8.06
C ALA A 103 6.14 -3.31 6.61
N LEU A 104 5.08 -2.91 5.91
CA LEU A 104 4.89 -3.07 4.49
C LEU A 104 5.10 -1.72 3.82
N LEU A 105 6.06 -1.64 2.90
CA LEU A 105 6.32 -0.47 2.08
C LEU A 105 5.80 -0.70 0.66
N ASN A 106 4.84 0.11 0.24
CA ASN A 106 4.55 0.29 -1.18
C ASN A 106 5.36 1.49 -1.70
N PRO A 107 6.41 1.28 -2.54
CA PRO A 107 7.34 2.35 -2.93
C PRO A 107 6.77 3.22 -4.06
N ALA A 108 5.54 3.68 -3.93
CA ALA A 108 4.79 4.47 -4.90
C ALA A 108 4.50 5.89 -4.34
N PRO A 109 4.85 6.96 -5.11
CA PRO A 109 5.81 6.95 -6.22
C PRO A 109 7.25 6.67 -5.75
N VAL A 110 8.14 6.21 -6.63
CA VAL A 110 9.54 5.97 -6.25
C VAL A 110 10.22 7.28 -5.89
N LEU A 111 10.85 7.32 -4.72
CA LEU A 111 11.66 8.44 -4.26
C LEU A 111 13.15 8.14 -4.45
N GLU A 112 13.92 9.16 -4.78
CA GLU A 112 15.37 9.06 -4.85
C GLU A 112 15.94 8.64 -3.49
N GLY A 113 16.89 7.69 -3.50
CA GLY A 113 17.49 7.16 -2.27
C GLY A 113 16.64 6.16 -1.49
N ALA A 114 15.45 5.79 -1.98
CA ALA A 114 14.52 4.87 -1.30
C ALA A 114 15.14 3.50 -0.96
N GLN A 115 16.12 3.05 -1.72
CA GLN A 115 16.89 1.81 -1.43
C GLN A 115 17.49 1.82 -0.01
N GLY A 116 17.89 3.00 0.49
CA GLY A 116 18.53 3.18 1.79
C GLY A 116 17.63 2.76 2.96
N TRP A 117 16.33 2.98 2.87
CA TRP A 117 15.35 2.66 3.93
C TRP A 117 14.44 1.47 3.59
N ALA A 118 14.26 1.13 2.31
CA ALA A 118 13.44 -0.02 1.92
C ALA A 118 13.94 -1.36 2.52
N LYS A 119 15.23 -1.46 2.87
CA LYS A 119 15.80 -2.61 3.55
C LYS A 119 15.19 -2.89 4.93
N ASP A 120 14.68 -1.85 5.59
CA ASP A 120 14.11 -1.95 6.94
C ASP A 120 12.62 -2.37 6.92
N ALA A 121 11.99 -2.41 5.73
CA ALA A 121 10.65 -2.94 5.57
C ALA A 121 10.64 -4.47 5.64
N ALA A 122 9.65 -5.05 6.31
CA ALA A 122 9.41 -6.49 6.32
C ALA A 122 8.90 -6.99 4.97
N PHE A 123 8.07 -6.18 4.29
CA PHE A 123 7.56 -6.44 2.96
C PHE A 123 7.66 -5.19 2.08
N ILE A 124 7.91 -5.40 0.78
CA ILE A 124 7.97 -4.35 -0.24
C ILE A 124 7.12 -4.80 -1.42
N THR A 125 6.23 -3.92 -1.90
CA THR A 125 5.27 -4.24 -2.96
C THR A 125 5.39 -3.29 -4.16
N PRO A 126 6.53 -3.28 -4.87
CA PRO A 126 6.69 -2.49 -6.08
C PRO A 126 5.96 -3.10 -7.27
N ASN A 127 5.53 -2.28 -8.24
CA ASN A 127 5.29 -2.75 -9.59
C ASN A 127 6.62 -2.91 -10.37
N GLU A 128 6.56 -3.37 -11.63
CA GLU A 128 7.76 -3.60 -12.46
C GLU A 128 8.60 -2.32 -12.62
N HIS A 129 7.97 -1.15 -12.83
CA HIS A 129 8.66 0.13 -13.00
C HIS A 129 9.27 0.62 -11.69
N GLU A 130 8.55 0.52 -10.60
CA GLU A 130 9.00 0.88 -9.26
C GLU A 130 10.17 0.00 -8.83
N ALA A 131 10.11 -1.30 -9.11
CA ALA A 131 11.21 -2.22 -8.81
C ALA A 131 12.49 -1.86 -9.56
N GLN A 132 12.40 -1.56 -10.86
CA GLN A 132 13.55 -1.13 -11.66
C GLN A 132 14.13 0.20 -11.18
N ALA A 133 13.29 1.14 -10.77
CA ALA A 133 13.75 2.43 -10.23
C ALA A 133 14.35 2.28 -8.82
N LEU A 134 13.81 1.36 -7.99
CA LEU A 134 14.34 1.07 -6.66
C LEU A 134 15.66 0.29 -6.71
N PHE A 135 15.86 -0.57 -7.71
CA PHE A 135 17.03 -1.42 -7.87
C PHE A 135 17.66 -1.26 -9.28
N PRO A 136 18.21 -0.07 -9.60
CA PRO A 136 18.70 0.22 -10.94
C PRO A 136 19.82 -0.72 -11.37
N GLY A 137 19.76 -1.17 -12.62
CA GLY A 137 20.77 -2.04 -13.23
C GLY A 137 20.65 -3.53 -12.90
N LYS A 138 19.65 -3.93 -12.10
CA LYS A 138 19.37 -5.34 -11.83
C LYS A 138 18.25 -5.87 -12.72
N SER A 139 18.35 -7.14 -13.11
CA SER A 139 17.25 -7.86 -13.74
C SER A 139 16.12 -8.13 -12.75
N THR A 140 14.92 -8.37 -13.25
CA THR A 140 13.78 -8.76 -12.42
C THR A 140 14.08 -10.00 -11.57
N GLU A 141 14.80 -10.97 -12.12
CA GLU A 141 15.20 -12.20 -11.43
C GLU A 141 16.13 -11.89 -10.26
N GLU A 142 17.16 -11.08 -10.48
CA GLU A 142 18.09 -10.65 -9.42
C GLU A 142 17.36 -9.89 -8.31
N ILE A 143 16.44 -8.97 -8.67
CA ILE A 143 15.65 -8.21 -7.70
C ILE A 143 14.84 -9.15 -6.80
N LEU A 144 14.14 -10.13 -7.40
CA LEU A 144 13.31 -11.07 -6.65
C LEU A 144 14.14 -11.98 -5.74
N LEU A 145 15.21 -12.58 -6.26
CA LEU A 145 16.06 -13.52 -5.50
C LEU A 145 16.82 -12.84 -4.36
N GLU A 146 17.36 -11.64 -4.59
CA GLU A 146 18.06 -10.89 -3.54
C GLU A 146 17.12 -10.36 -2.43
N ASN A 147 15.83 -10.27 -2.72
CA ASN A 147 14.81 -9.84 -1.76
C ASN A 147 13.80 -10.96 -1.45
N GLU A 148 14.28 -12.20 -1.43
CA GLU A 148 13.51 -13.39 -1.12
C GLU A 148 12.72 -13.24 0.17
N GLY A 149 11.46 -13.70 0.16
CA GLY A 149 10.55 -13.71 1.31
C GLY A 149 10.00 -12.33 1.71
N ARG A 150 10.44 -11.25 1.03
CA ARG A 150 10.03 -9.88 1.38
C ARG A 150 9.54 -9.03 0.22
N LEU A 151 10.00 -9.23 -1.01
CA LEU A 151 9.57 -8.46 -2.17
C LEU A 151 8.50 -9.20 -2.96
N LEU A 152 7.38 -8.50 -3.19
CA LEU A 152 6.26 -8.96 -3.98
C LEU A 152 6.12 -8.01 -5.17
N MET A 153 6.54 -8.43 -6.34
CA MET A 153 6.45 -7.62 -7.55
C MET A 153 5.08 -7.75 -8.16
N THR A 154 4.30 -6.68 -8.17
CA THR A 154 2.98 -6.65 -8.79
C THR A 154 3.12 -6.52 -10.32
N LEU A 155 2.43 -7.40 -11.06
CA LEU A 155 2.50 -7.51 -12.52
C LEU A 155 1.15 -7.19 -13.18
N GLY A 156 0.31 -6.41 -12.53
CA GLY A 156 -1.04 -6.06 -12.97
C GLY A 156 -1.89 -7.33 -13.22
N SER A 157 -2.45 -7.46 -14.42
CA SER A 157 -3.30 -8.60 -14.78
C SER A 157 -2.59 -9.96 -14.83
N LYS A 158 -1.25 -9.99 -14.74
CA LYS A 158 -0.47 -11.23 -14.64
C LYS A 158 -0.37 -11.75 -13.21
N GLY A 159 -0.67 -10.93 -12.21
CA GLY A 159 -0.63 -11.30 -10.79
C GLY A 159 0.61 -10.76 -10.07
N VAL A 160 1.26 -11.59 -9.26
CA VAL A 160 2.39 -11.19 -8.40
C VAL A 160 3.50 -12.21 -8.47
N ALA A 161 4.73 -11.75 -8.70
CA ALA A 161 5.94 -12.56 -8.60
C ALA A 161 6.66 -12.32 -7.26
N TYR A 162 7.20 -13.38 -6.68
CA TYR A 162 8.00 -13.35 -5.45
C TYR A 162 9.01 -14.50 -5.46
N ALA A 163 10.06 -14.40 -4.65
CA ALA A 163 11.00 -15.49 -4.46
C ALA A 163 10.79 -16.17 -3.10
N GLU A 164 10.87 -17.50 -3.07
CA GLU A 164 10.79 -18.32 -1.87
C GLU A 164 11.55 -19.63 -2.08
N ASN A 165 12.39 -20.03 -1.12
CA ASN A 165 13.26 -21.22 -1.17
C ASN A 165 14.19 -21.24 -2.41
N GLY A 166 14.76 -20.07 -2.76
CA GLY A 166 15.67 -19.92 -3.90
C GLY A 166 14.99 -20.02 -5.27
N ALA A 167 13.67 -20.04 -5.34
CA ALA A 167 12.89 -20.13 -6.57
C ALA A 167 11.94 -18.94 -6.75
N ILE A 168 11.77 -18.50 -7.99
CA ILE A 168 10.79 -17.48 -8.34
C ILE A 168 9.42 -18.15 -8.55
N ASN A 169 8.43 -17.66 -7.83
CA ASN A 169 7.06 -18.11 -7.90
C ASN A 169 6.17 -16.99 -8.42
N THR A 170 5.08 -17.35 -9.07
CA THR A 170 4.04 -16.40 -9.51
C THR A 170 2.68 -16.87 -9.05
N VAL A 171 1.94 -15.99 -8.41
CA VAL A 171 0.52 -16.18 -8.10
C VAL A 171 -0.28 -15.38 -9.13
N PRO A 172 -1.07 -16.04 -10.00
CA PRO A 172 -1.81 -15.35 -11.07
C PRO A 172 -2.91 -14.45 -10.50
N ALA A 173 -3.22 -13.37 -11.22
CA ALA A 173 -4.39 -12.55 -10.93
C ALA A 173 -5.69 -13.28 -11.32
N PHE A 174 -6.79 -12.90 -10.69
CA PHE A 174 -8.12 -13.33 -11.11
C PHE A 174 -8.55 -12.57 -12.37
N LYS A 175 -9.12 -13.31 -13.32
CA LYS A 175 -9.60 -12.73 -14.58
C LYS A 175 -10.96 -12.08 -14.37
N VAL A 176 -11.00 -10.76 -14.47
CA VAL A 176 -12.22 -9.95 -14.33
C VAL A 176 -12.26 -8.89 -15.42
N GLN A 177 -13.44 -8.32 -15.65
CA GLN A 177 -13.58 -7.15 -16.51
C GLN A 177 -13.28 -5.89 -15.67
N ALA A 178 -12.12 -5.30 -15.89
CA ALA A 178 -11.75 -4.06 -15.20
C ALA A 178 -12.56 -2.88 -15.76
N VAL A 179 -13.04 -2.04 -14.85
CA VAL A 179 -13.72 -0.76 -15.11
C VAL A 179 -12.79 0.40 -14.76
N ASP A 180 -12.15 0.33 -13.59
CA ASP A 180 -11.21 1.35 -13.10
C ASP A 180 -10.14 0.67 -12.25
N THR A 181 -8.87 0.87 -12.58
CA THR A 181 -7.74 0.27 -11.87
C THR A 181 -7.20 1.14 -10.73
N THR A 182 -7.78 2.31 -10.50
CA THR A 182 -7.37 3.23 -9.43
C THR A 182 -7.57 2.56 -8.05
N GLY A 183 -6.55 2.57 -7.22
CA GLY A 183 -6.59 1.96 -5.89
C GLY A 183 -6.44 0.43 -5.86
N ALA A 184 -6.20 -0.23 -7.00
CA ALA A 184 -5.98 -1.68 -7.01
C ALA A 184 -4.75 -2.10 -6.19
N GLY A 185 -3.66 -1.33 -6.29
CA GLY A 185 -2.45 -1.52 -5.49
C GLY A 185 -2.69 -1.33 -4.01
N ASP A 186 -3.45 -0.30 -3.62
CA ASP A 186 -3.81 -0.02 -2.22
C ASP A 186 -4.67 -1.13 -1.64
N THR A 187 -5.65 -1.62 -2.42
CA THR A 187 -6.50 -2.75 -2.04
C THR A 187 -5.67 -4.03 -1.91
N PHE A 188 -4.76 -4.30 -2.85
CA PHE A 188 -3.83 -5.43 -2.75
C PHE A 188 -3.00 -5.38 -1.47
N ASN A 189 -2.35 -4.24 -1.20
CA ASN A 189 -1.48 -4.05 -0.04
C ASN A 189 -2.24 -4.25 1.27
N SER A 190 -3.44 -3.67 1.38
CA SER A 190 -4.29 -3.77 2.57
C SER A 190 -4.74 -5.21 2.81
N ALA A 191 -5.21 -5.89 1.77
CA ALA A 191 -5.64 -7.29 1.84
C ALA A 191 -4.46 -8.23 2.16
N PHE A 192 -3.28 -7.99 1.56
CA PHE A 192 -2.07 -8.75 1.88
C PHE A 192 -1.67 -8.59 3.35
N ALA A 193 -1.68 -7.35 3.87
CA ALA A 193 -1.37 -7.08 5.27
C ALA A 193 -2.31 -7.82 6.22
N VAL A 194 -3.62 -7.77 5.97
CA VAL A 194 -4.64 -8.49 6.75
C VAL A 194 -4.42 -10.01 6.69
N ALA A 195 -4.16 -10.56 5.51
CA ALA A 195 -3.93 -11.99 5.33
C ALA A 195 -2.66 -12.46 6.08
N ARG A 196 -1.56 -11.67 6.01
CA ARG A 196 -0.32 -11.96 6.75
C ARG A 196 -0.51 -11.87 8.26
N ALA A 197 -1.23 -10.86 8.75
CA ALA A 197 -1.58 -10.70 10.15
C ALA A 197 -2.42 -11.88 10.67
N SER A 198 -3.28 -12.44 9.81
CA SER A 198 -4.09 -13.64 10.11
C SER A 198 -3.31 -14.96 10.03
N GLY A 199 -1.99 -14.93 9.83
CA GLY A 199 -1.12 -16.12 9.82
C GLY A 199 -1.11 -16.94 8.53
N LYS A 200 -1.69 -16.42 7.41
CA LYS A 200 -1.65 -17.10 6.11
C LYS A 200 -0.21 -17.17 5.57
N THR A 201 0.09 -18.21 4.79
CA THR A 201 1.36 -18.35 4.06
C THR A 201 1.54 -17.22 3.04
N MET A 202 2.74 -17.07 2.46
CA MET A 202 3.00 -16.08 1.43
C MET A 202 2.05 -16.24 0.23
N ALA A 203 1.98 -17.44 -0.33
CA ALA A 203 1.12 -17.73 -1.49
C ALA A 203 -0.36 -17.52 -1.20
N GLU A 204 -0.86 -17.93 -0.03
CA GLU A 204 -2.25 -17.70 0.39
C GLU A 204 -2.56 -16.22 0.58
N SER A 205 -1.62 -15.46 1.15
CA SER A 205 -1.79 -14.01 1.34
C SER A 205 -1.83 -13.27 0.01
N ILE A 206 -0.97 -13.63 -0.95
CA ILE A 206 -0.97 -13.07 -2.30
C ILE A 206 -2.26 -13.44 -3.02
N THR A 207 -2.72 -14.70 -2.90
CA THR A 207 -4.00 -15.15 -3.52
C THR A 207 -5.18 -14.34 -2.97
N PHE A 208 -5.24 -14.14 -1.66
CA PHE A 208 -6.27 -13.33 -1.02
C PHE A 208 -6.23 -11.87 -1.50
N ALA A 209 -5.03 -11.29 -1.56
CA ALA A 209 -4.82 -9.92 -2.02
C ALA A 209 -5.17 -9.73 -3.51
N ASN A 210 -4.82 -10.71 -4.36
CA ASN A 210 -5.20 -10.71 -5.77
C ASN A 210 -6.73 -10.77 -5.95
N ALA A 211 -7.45 -11.54 -5.13
CA ALA A 211 -8.91 -11.57 -5.16
C ALA A 211 -9.53 -10.22 -4.78
N ALA A 212 -9.02 -9.59 -3.71
CA ALA A 212 -9.47 -8.27 -3.29
C ALA A 212 -9.20 -7.21 -4.37
N ALA A 213 -8.00 -7.19 -4.95
CA ALA A 213 -7.65 -6.28 -6.03
C ALA A 213 -8.50 -6.51 -7.30
N ALA A 214 -8.80 -7.77 -7.63
CA ALA A 214 -9.68 -8.09 -8.76
C ALA A 214 -11.12 -7.59 -8.55
N LEU A 215 -11.64 -7.64 -7.34
CA LEU A 215 -12.95 -7.08 -7.00
C LEU A 215 -12.94 -5.55 -7.08
N SER A 216 -11.87 -4.91 -6.59
CA SER A 216 -11.79 -3.45 -6.55
C SER A 216 -11.84 -2.81 -7.94
N VAL A 217 -11.21 -3.43 -8.95
CA VAL A 217 -11.14 -2.87 -10.30
C VAL A 217 -12.46 -2.97 -11.09
N GLN A 218 -13.47 -3.62 -10.56
CA GLN A 218 -14.79 -3.77 -11.22
C GLN A 218 -15.75 -2.60 -10.95
N LYS A 219 -15.35 -1.64 -10.10
CA LYS A 219 -16.13 -0.45 -9.75
C LYS A 219 -15.30 0.81 -9.99
N ILE A 220 -15.96 1.97 -10.15
CA ILE A 220 -15.29 3.26 -10.36
C ILE A 220 -14.81 3.81 -9.01
N GLY A 221 -13.60 4.39 -9.02
CA GLY A 221 -13.01 5.15 -7.92
C GLY A 221 -12.20 4.30 -6.95
N ALA A 222 -11.15 4.90 -6.40
CA ALA A 222 -10.16 4.24 -5.55
C ALA A 222 -10.76 3.59 -4.28
N GLN A 223 -11.77 4.21 -3.67
CA GLN A 223 -12.41 3.72 -2.44
C GLN A 223 -13.71 2.96 -2.71
N GLY A 224 -14.48 3.37 -3.74
CA GLY A 224 -15.77 2.76 -4.07
C GLY A 224 -15.69 1.30 -4.53
N GLY A 225 -14.51 0.88 -4.98
CA GLY A 225 -14.23 -0.48 -5.43
C GLY A 225 -13.76 -1.43 -4.33
N MET A 226 -13.26 -0.92 -3.19
CA MET A 226 -12.71 -1.75 -2.13
C MET A 226 -13.73 -2.77 -1.61
N PRO A 227 -13.42 -4.09 -1.64
CA PRO A 227 -14.36 -5.13 -1.25
C PRO A 227 -14.40 -5.31 0.27
N TYR A 228 -15.51 -5.84 0.76
CA TYR A 228 -15.59 -6.39 2.10
C TYR A 228 -15.06 -7.82 2.15
N LEU A 229 -14.78 -8.32 3.36
CA LEU A 229 -14.17 -9.63 3.58
C LEU A 229 -14.99 -10.77 2.98
N ASP A 230 -16.31 -10.74 3.14
CA ASP A 230 -17.24 -11.75 2.62
C ASP A 230 -17.26 -11.81 1.08
N GLU A 231 -17.10 -10.66 0.40
CA GLU A 231 -16.96 -10.61 -1.06
C GLU A 231 -15.67 -11.32 -1.52
N VAL A 232 -14.55 -11.09 -0.82
CA VAL A 232 -13.26 -11.73 -1.12
C VAL A 232 -13.33 -13.24 -0.86
N GLU A 233 -13.90 -13.66 0.26
CA GLU A 233 -14.07 -15.09 0.59
C GLU A 233 -15.02 -15.79 -0.40
N GLY A 234 -16.06 -15.10 -0.84
CA GLY A 234 -16.98 -15.55 -1.88
C GLY A 234 -16.23 -15.87 -3.18
N MET A 235 -15.45 -14.92 -3.71
CA MET A 235 -14.64 -15.10 -4.92
C MET A 235 -13.67 -16.28 -4.79
N LEU A 236 -12.99 -16.40 -3.65
CA LEU A 236 -12.05 -17.49 -3.41
C LEU A 236 -12.73 -18.86 -3.35
N SER A 237 -13.95 -18.94 -2.84
CA SER A 237 -14.71 -20.20 -2.76
C SER A 237 -15.22 -20.67 -4.12
N GLU A 238 -15.59 -19.77 -5.00
CA GLU A 238 -16.03 -20.08 -6.38
C GLU A 238 -14.89 -20.64 -7.23
N CYS A 239 -13.67 -20.15 -7.07
CA CYS A 239 -12.50 -20.61 -7.81
C CYS A 239 -11.95 -21.97 -7.35
N ARG A 240 -12.42 -22.52 -6.22
CA ARG A 240 -12.05 -23.86 -5.74
C ARG A 240 -12.95 -24.98 -6.26
N LYS A 241 -14.04 -24.64 -6.94
CA LYS A 241 -14.97 -25.58 -7.59
C LYS A 241 -14.55 -25.85 -9.03
#